data_098169ba4872477205d99ec4120f94e0
#
_entry.id   098169ba4872477205d99ec4120f94e0
#
_cell.length_a   1.000
_cell.length_b   1.000
_cell.length_c   1.000
_cell.angle_alpha   90.00
_cell.angle_beta   90.00
_cell.angle_gamma   90.00
#
_symmetry.space_group_name_H-M   'P 1'
#
loop_
_entity.id
_entity.type
_entity.pdbx_description
1 polymer ?
#
loop_
_entity_poly.entity_id
_entity_poly.type
_entity_poly.pdbx_seq_one_letter_code
_entity_poly.pdbx_strand_id
1 'polypeptide(L)'
;MNEKLINVKGITFSYGRKKANVFEDFSMSLNRGAVYGLLGKNGTGKSTLLYLMCGLLRPKAGQVLMNGIDVKLRLPQTLRDTFLVPEEFSFPNLPLKQFVKLNAPFYPNFSDEILRRCLADFDMDTDIHLNELSMGQKKKAFMCFALATNTPLLIMDEPTNGFDIPSKSQMRKVIASSMTDEKTIVISTHQVRDVENLLDHVLMIDNNRLMLDAAFSTLAERLYFTELPLNEQADDALFVQPSLQGKSAIFRNRAGEESTINLELLFNAMLAEGDKIKEALK
;
A
#
# COMPACT_ATOMS: atom_id res chain seq x y z
N MET A 1 -3.54 1.11 -23.03
CA MET A 1 -2.80 0.11 -22.20
C MET A 1 -2.14 0.89 -21.08
N ASN A 2 -2.49 0.63 -19.82
CA ASN A 2 -1.81 1.29 -18.70
C ASN A 2 -0.34 0.84 -18.69
N GLU A 3 0.57 1.80 -18.74
CA GLU A 3 2.01 1.54 -18.75
C GLU A 3 2.44 1.01 -17.38
N LYS A 4 3.15 -0.13 -17.37
CA LYS A 4 3.65 -0.73 -16.12
C LYS A 4 4.74 0.14 -15.52
N LEU A 5 4.49 0.70 -14.33
CA LEU A 5 5.46 1.45 -13.56
C LEU A 5 6.50 0.52 -12.91
N ILE A 6 6.00 -0.51 -12.20
CA ILE A 6 6.82 -1.54 -11.57
C ILE A 6 6.52 -2.90 -12.20
N ASN A 7 7.57 -3.68 -12.43
CA ASN A 7 7.45 -5.06 -12.91
C ASN A 7 8.42 -5.95 -12.14
N VAL A 8 7.88 -6.77 -11.25
CA VAL A 8 8.59 -7.79 -10.48
C VAL A 8 8.51 -9.11 -11.24
N LYS A 9 9.65 -9.69 -11.60
CA LYS A 9 9.73 -10.88 -12.45
C LYS A 9 10.52 -11.98 -11.77
N GLY A 10 9.85 -13.04 -11.32
CA GLY A 10 10.45 -14.28 -10.83
C GLY A 10 11.44 -14.07 -9.69
N ILE A 11 11.19 -13.14 -8.77
CA ILE A 11 12.17 -12.86 -7.72
C ILE A 11 12.21 -13.98 -6.69
N THR A 12 13.44 -14.37 -6.32
CA THR A 12 13.72 -15.22 -5.16
C THR A 12 14.59 -14.43 -4.19
N PHE A 13 14.16 -14.34 -2.92
CA PHE A 13 14.86 -13.57 -1.91
C PHE A 13 14.84 -14.25 -0.54
N SER A 14 15.97 -14.17 0.19
CA SER A 14 16.07 -14.46 1.62
C SER A 14 17.13 -13.55 2.27
N TYR A 15 16.98 -13.26 3.56
CA TYR A 15 17.90 -12.43 4.34
C TYR A 15 19.27 -13.09 4.64
N GLY A 16 19.53 -14.29 4.16
CA GLY A 16 20.80 -14.97 4.33
C GLY A 16 20.85 -16.28 3.57
N ARG A 17 22.07 -16.80 3.35
CA ARG A 17 22.29 -18.03 2.55
C ARG A 17 21.61 -19.28 3.13
N LYS A 18 21.47 -19.35 4.48
CA LYS A 18 20.88 -20.49 5.20
C LYS A 18 19.46 -20.22 5.72
N LYS A 19 18.88 -19.02 5.45
CA LYS A 19 17.52 -18.69 5.86
C LYS A 19 16.52 -19.10 4.78
N ALA A 20 15.29 -19.44 5.20
CA ALA A 20 14.18 -19.70 4.30
C ALA A 20 13.94 -18.52 3.35
N ASN A 21 13.47 -18.83 2.16
CA ASN A 21 13.11 -17.80 1.20
C ASN A 21 11.87 -17.05 1.69
N VAL A 22 11.93 -15.71 1.62
CA VAL A 22 10.78 -14.82 1.84
C VAL A 22 9.94 -14.74 0.58
N PHE A 23 10.59 -14.85 -0.59
CA PHE A 23 9.95 -14.97 -1.90
C PHE A 23 10.65 -16.05 -2.70
N GLU A 24 9.88 -16.79 -3.49
CA GLU A 24 10.36 -17.84 -4.41
C GLU A 24 9.55 -17.76 -5.70
N ASP A 25 10.23 -17.44 -6.80
CA ASP A 25 9.63 -17.21 -8.13
C ASP A 25 8.42 -16.26 -8.10
N PHE A 26 8.53 -15.18 -7.29
CA PHE A 26 7.43 -14.24 -7.08
C PHE A 26 7.38 -13.20 -8.20
N SER A 27 6.19 -12.98 -8.75
CA SER A 27 5.96 -12.01 -9.83
C SER A 27 4.71 -11.18 -9.58
N MET A 28 4.79 -9.88 -9.87
CA MET A 28 3.66 -8.94 -9.84
C MET A 28 3.97 -7.69 -10.66
N SER A 29 2.97 -6.87 -10.94
CA SER A 29 3.19 -5.58 -11.59
C SER A 29 2.27 -4.49 -11.05
N LEU A 30 2.75 -3.24 -11.08
CA LEU A 30 1.98 -2.05 -10.74
C LEU A 30 1.86 -1.16 -11.99
N ASN A 31 0.67 -0.67 -12.25
CA ASN A 31 0.41 0.34 -13.27
C ASN A 31 0.51 1.74 -12.66
N ARG A 32 0.62 2.77 -13.50
CA ARG A 32 0.61 4.17 -13.08
C ARG A 32 -0.77 4.62 -12.62
N GLY A 33 -0.81 5.68 -11.80
CA GLY A 33 -2.01 6.45 -11.52
C GLY A 33 -3.00 5.78 -10.57
N ALA A 34 -2.53 4.91 -9.64
CA ALA A 34 -3.41 4.20 -8.72
C ALA A 34 -2.83 4.08 -7.31
N VAL A 35 -3.71 3.94 -6.33
CA VAL A 35 -3.36 3.61 -4.94
C VAL A 35 -3.50 2.11 -4.74
N TYR A 36 -2.38 1.44 -4.47
CA TYR A 36 -2.30 0.00 -4.21
C TYR A 36 -2.24 -0.29 -2.73
N GLY A 37 -3.14 -1.14 -2.24
CA GLY A 37 -3.04 -1.75 -0.91
C GLY A 37 -2.27 -3.06 -0.96
N LEU A 38 -1.14 -3.14 -0.28
CA LEU A 38 -0.38 -4.39 -0.10
C LEU A 38 -0.74 -5.01 1.24
N LEU A 39 -1.63 -6.00 1.22
CA LEU A 39 -2.21 -6.64 2.38
C LEU A 39 -1.55 -7.99 2.68
N GLY A 40 -1.45 -8.33 3.94
CA GLY A 40 -0.89 -9.61 4.39
C GLY A 40 -0.65 -9.61 5.89
N LYS A 41 -0.57 -10.79 6.49
CA LYS A 41 -0.21 -10.96 7.91
C LYS A 41 1.17 -10.38 8.20
N ASN A 42 1.46 -10.15 9.47
CA ASN A 42 2.81 -9.79 9.88
C ASN A 42 3.79 -10.92 9.53
N GLY A 43 4.97 -10.56 9.01
CA GLY A 43 5.98 -11.52 8.59
C GLY A 43 5.80 -12.15 7.21
N THR A 44 4.76 -11.83 6.43
CA THR A 44 4.55 -12.35 5.07
C THR A 44 5.48 -11.77 4.02
N GLY A 45 6.31 -10.78 4.37
CA GLY A 45 7.28 -10.18 3.45
C GLY A 45 6.85 -8.84 2.85
N LYS A 46 5.78 -8.18 3.32
CA LYS A 46 5.33 -6.86 2.80
C LYS A 46 6.49 -5.86 2.73
N SER A 47 7.11 -5.54 3.86
CA SER A 47 8.24 -4.60 3.91
C SER A 47 9.43 -5.05 3.04
N THR A 48 9.67 -6.36 3.00
CA THR A 48 10.71 -6.94 2.15
C THR A 48 10.44 -6.66 0.67
N LEU A 49 9.19 -6.83 0.22
CA LEU A 49 8.78 -6.52 -1.16
C LEU A 49 8.95 -5.04 -1.46
N LEU A 50 8.52 -4.15 -0.54
CA LEU A 50 8.69 -2.70 -0.69
C LEU A 50 10.17 -2.33 -0.83
N TYR A 51 11.05 -2.90 -0.02
CA TYR A 51 12.49 -2.64 -0.08
C TYR A 51 13.14 -3.21 -1.36
N LEU A 52 12.65 -4.33 -1.87
CA LEU A 52 13.07 -4.86 -3.18
C LEU A 52 12.65 -3.92 -4.32
N MET A 53 11.42 -3.36 -4.27
CA MET A 53 10.94 -2.40 -5.26
C MET A 53 11.74 -1.08 -5.25
N CYS A 54 12.25 -0.66 -4.08
CA CYS A 54 13.12 0.51 -3.96
C CYS A 54 14.60 0.23 -4.29
N GLY A 55 14.98 -1.01 -4.59
CA GLY A 55 16.38 -1.40 -4.80
C GLY A 55 17.26 -1.30 -3.54
N LEU A 56 16.63 -1.27 -2.35
CA LEU A 56 17.33 -1.34 -1.05
C LEU A 56 17.76 -2.76 -0.72
N LEU A 57 17.00 -3.76 -1.21
CA LEU A 57 17.34 -5.17 -1.16
C LEU A 57 17.57 -5.69 -2.58
N ARG A 58 18.37 -6.75 -2.71
CA ARG A 58 18.69 -7.39 -3.99
C ARG A 58 18.20 -8.83 -3.99
N PRO A 59 17.37 -9.24 -4.96
CA PRO A 59 16.94 -10.62 -5.07
C PRO A 59 18.12 -11.52 -5.45
N LYS A 60 18.05 -12.80 -5.07
CA LYS A 60 19.03 -13.85 -5.47
C LYS A 60 18.84 -14.26 -6.93
N ALA A 61 17.58 -14.26 -7.39
CA ALA A 61 17.17 -14.54 -8.76
C ALA A 61 16.01 -13.64 -9.14
N GLY A 62 15.77 -13.50 -10.44
CA GLY A 62 14.76 -12.59 -10.97
C GLY A 62 15.21 -11.14 -10.98
N GLN A 63 14.29 -10.23 -11.23
CA GLN A 63 14.56 -8.80 -11.32
C GLN A 63 13.34 -7.95 -10.96
N VAL A 64 13.59 -6.73 -10.52
CA VAL A 64 12.56 -5.70 -10.30
C VAL A 64 12.88 -4.53 -11.22
N LEU A 65 11.94 -4.21 -12.11
CA LEU A 65 12.09 -3.13 -13.08
C LEU A 65 11.15 -1.98 -12.73
N MET A 66 11.68 -0.76 -12.74
CA MET A 66 10.91 0.48 -12.73
C MET A 66 11.08 1.18 -14.07
N ASN A 67 9.98 1.43 -14.79
CA ASN A 67 10.02 1.96 -16.16
C ASN A 67 11.00 1.19 -17.07
N GLY A 68 11.08 -0.15 -16.91
CA GLY A 68 11.99 -1.00 -17.68
C GLY A 68 13.44 -1.05 -17.16
N ILE A 69 13.81 -0.27 -16.15
CA ILE A 69 15.17 -0.18 -15.60
C ILE A 69 15.25 -1.00 -14.31
N ASP A 70 16.27 -1.87 -14.20
CA ASP A 70 16.48 -2.68 -12.99
C ASP A 70 16.85 -1.80 -11.79
N VAL A 71 15.99 -1.80 -10.78
CA VAL A 71 16.14 -0.96 -9.57
C VAL A 71 17.40 -1.28 -8.76
N LYS A 72 17.95 -2.49 -8.90
CA LYS A 72 19.23 -2.88 -8.23
C LYS A 72 20.41 -2.04 -8.69
N LEU A 73 20.34 -1.43 -9.88
CA LEU A 73 21.37 -0.54 -10.42
C LEU A 73 21.41 0.79 -9.67
N ARG A 74 20.33 1.16 -8.95
CA ARG A 74 20.21 2.39 -8.16
C ARG A 74 20.63 3.66 -8.94
N LEU A 75 20.21 3.72 -10.20
CA LEU A 75 20.51 4.86 -11.06
C LEU A 75 19.81 6.13 -10.55
N PRO A 76 20.42 7.33 -10.68
CA PRO A 76 19.78 8.57 -10.26
C PRO A 76 18.35 8.75 -10.76
N GLN A 77 18.07 8.32 -11.99
CA GLN A 77 16.73 8.39 -12.60
C GLN A 77 15.69 7.50 -11.90
N THR A 78 16.05 6.33 -11.37
CA THR A 78 15.13 5.49 -10.60
C THR A 78 15.00 5.98 -9.15
N LEU A 79 16.09 6.50 -8.57
CA LEU A 79 16.09 7.00 -7.19
C LEU A 79 15.27 8.28 -7.02
N ARG A 80 15.36 9.23 -7.96
CA ARG A 80 14.59 10.48 -7.93
C ARG A 80 13.08 10.28 -8.15
N ASP A 81 12.71 9.15 -8.80
CA ASP A 81 11.33 8.83 -9.16
C ASP A 81 10.65 7.95 -8.11
N THR A 82 11.36 7.58 -7.04
CA THR A 82 10.85 6.72 -5.96
C THR A 82 11.09 7.35 -4.59
N PHE A 83 10.07 7.35 -3.73
CA PHE A 83 10.22 7.69 -2.32
C PHE A 83 9.63 6.59 -1.44
N LEU A 84 10.33 6.27 -0.33
CA LEU A 84 9.89 5.29 0.66
C LEU A 84 9.70 5.96 2.01
N VAL A 85 8.51 5.81 2.60
CA VAL A 85 8.23 6.07 4.00
C VAL A 85 8.25 4.73 4.72
N PRO A 86 9.33 4.39 5.45
CA PRO A 86 9.41 3.13 6.20
C PRO A 86 8.55 3.21 7.47
N GLU A 87 8.20 2.06 8.03
CA GLU A 87 7.44 1.97 9.29
C GLU A 87 8.17 2.67 10.44
N GLU A 88 9.48 2.42 10.56
CA GLU A 88 10.35 3.04 11.58
C GLU A 88 11.42 3.90 10.91
N PHE A 89 11.61 5.09 11.46
CA PHE A 89 12.64 6.03 11.00
C PHE A 89 13.01 7.00 12.13
N SER A 90 14.12 7.68 11.95
CA SER A 90 14.56 8.76 12.83
C SER A 90 14.87 10.01 12.01
N PHE A 91 14.51 11.17 12.55
CA PHE A 91 14.93 12.44 11.97
C PHE A 91 16.26 12.90 12.57
N PRO A 92 17.08 13.60 11.78
CA PRO A 92 18.21 14.34 12.30
C PRO A 92 17.71 15.50 13.17
N ASN A 93 18.57 15.98 14.08
CA ASN A 93 18.26 17.16 14.91
C ASN A 93 18.34 18.45 14.07
N LEU A 94 17.31 18.73 13.31
CA LEU A 94 17.21 19.86 12.39
C LEU A 94 15.79 20.44 12.40
N PRO A 95 15.65 21.76 12.12
CA PRO A 95 14.35 22.32 11.71
C PRO A 95 13.84 21.71 10.41
N LEU A 96 12.51 21.57 10.26
CA LEU A 96 11.90 21.06 9.03
C LEU A 96 12.37 21.82 7.79
N LYS A 97 12.45 23.15 7.84
CA LYS A 97 12.95 23.98 6.74
C LYS A 97 14.34 23.59 6.26
N GLN A 98 15.23 23.26 7.21
CA GLN A 98 16.58 22.83 6.87
C GLN A 98 16.59 21.41 6.31
N PHE A 99 15.78 20.50 6.86
CA PHE A 99 15.59 19.16 6.31
C PHE A 99 15.11 19.21 4.86
N VAL A 100 14.09 20.04 4.57
CA VAL A 100 13.57 20.26 3.20
C VAL A 100 14.68 20.80 2.29
N LYS A 101 15.39 21.87 2.71
CA LYS A 101 16.49 22.47 1.92
C LYS A 101 17.57 21.46 1.52
N LEU A 102 17.88 20.49 2.39
CA LEU A 102 18.89 19.47 2.15
C LEU A 102 18.42 18.33 1.25
N ASN A 103 17.13 17.97 1.34
CA ASN A 103 16.61 16.75 0.70
C ASN A 103 15.80 17.04 -0.57
N ALA A 104 15.07 18.15 -0.66
CA ALA A 104 14.24 18.49 -1.82
C ALA A 104 15.01 18.50 -3.16
N PRO A 105 16.31 18.93 -3.24
CA PRO A 105 17.05 18.93 -4.49
C PRO A 105 17.25 17.56 -5.15
N PHE A 106 17.05 16.46 -4.40
CA PHE A 106 17.10 15.10 -4.97
C PHE A 106 15.82 14.73 -5.74
N TYR A 107 14.75 15.50 -5.59
CA TYR A 107 13.42 15.25 -6.18
C TYR A 107 13.03 16.40 -7.12
N PRO A 108 13.22 16.26 -8.44
CA PRO A 108 13.01 17.34 -9.40
C PRO A 108 11.59 17.93 -9.41
N ASN A 109 10.60 17.13 -9.01
CA ASN A 109 9.20 17.52 -8.95
C ASN A 109 8.75 17.98 -7.56
N PHE A 110 9.70 18.23 -6.64
CA PHE A 110 9.36 18.67 -5.28
C PHE A 110 8.51 19.95 -5.32
N SER A 111 7.44 19.96 -4.52
CA SER A 111 6.47 21.06 -4.45
C SER A 111 6.33 21.59 -3.03
N ASP A 112 6.81 22.84 -2.82
CA ASP A 112 6.58 23.56 -1.56
C ASP A 112 5.10 23.83 -1.29
N GLU A 113 4.28 23.93 -2.33
CA GLU A 113 2.84 24.09 -2.21
C GLU A 113 2.19 22.85 -1.61
N ILE A 114 2.53 21.65 -2.14
CA ILE A 114 2.05 20.37 -1.58
C ILE A 114 2.51 20.23 -0.14
N LEU A 115 3.77 20.54 0.17
CA LEU A 115 4.28 20.48 1.54
C LEU A 115 3.46 21.34 2.50
N ARG A 116 3.25 22.63 2.18
CA ARG A 116 2.52 23.56 3.00
C ARG A 116 1.06 23.14 3.20
N ARG A 117 0.40 22.69 2.12
CA ARG A 117 -0.98 22.20 2.19
C ARG A 117 -1.08 20.96 3.09
N CYS A 118 -0.21 19.98 2.92
CA CYS A 118 -0.21 18.77 3.73
C CYS A 118 0.07 19.06 5.21
N LEU A 119 0.99 19.98 5.53
CA LEU A 119 1.24 20.40 6.91
C LEU A 119 -0.01 21.05 7.50
N ALA A 120 -0.67 21.97 6.77
CA ALA A 120 -1.90 22.61 7.22
C ALA A 120 -3.02 21.60 7.45
N ASP A 121 -3.19 20.59 6.56
CA ASP A 121 -4.19 19.53 6.72
C ASP A 121 -3.92 18.63 7.95
N PHE A 122 -2.68 18.57 8.43
CA PHE A 122 -2.29 17.88 9.65
C PHE A 122 -2.21 18.79 10.89
N ASP A 123 -2.66 20.05 10.79
CA ASP A 123 -2.57 21.07 11.83
C ASP A 123 -1.12 21.28 12.32
N MET A 124 -0.16 21.28 11.42
CA MET A 124 1.27 21.44 11.71
C MET A 124 1.82 22.74 11.11
N ASP A 125 2.69 23.41 11.86
CA ASP A 125 3.41 24.60 11.38
C ASP A 125 4.59 24.19 10.48
N THR A 126 5.08 25.13 9.67
CA THR A 126 6.30 24.98 8.89
C THR A 126 7.57 25.24 9.70
N ASP A 127 7.45 25.93 10.84
CA ASP A 127 8.59 26.31 11.70
C ASP A 127 8.69 25.39 12.92
N ILE A 128 8.97 24.12 12.65
CA ILE A 128 9.03 23.06 13.65
C ILE A 128 10.42 22.42 13.68
N HIS A 129 10.84 22.01 14.87
CA HIS A 129 12.06 21.25 15.10
C HIS A 129 11.73 19.75 15.11
N LEU A 130 12.33 18.98 14.19
CA LEU A 130 11.94 17.59 13.94
C LEU A 130 12.18 16.64 15.11
N ASN A 131 13.20 16.89 15.95
CA ASN A 131 13.48 16.06 17.10
C ASN A 131 12.57 16.31 18.29
N GLU A 132 11.90 17.47 18.35
CA GLU A 132 10.97 17.85 19.43
C GLU A 132 9.56 17.27 19.21
N LEU A 133 9.28 16.77 18.02
CA LEU A 133 8.01 16.18 17.65
C LEU A 133 7.77 14.84 18.36
N SER A 134 6.53 14.58 18.72
CA SER A 134 6.10 13.23 19.10
C SER A 134 6.25 12.26 17.91
N MET A 135 6.21 10.95 18.14
CA MET A 135 6.33 9.96 17.07
C MET A 135 5.23 10.13 16.01
N GLY A 136 3.98 10.39 16.42
CA GLY A 136 2.87 10.65 15.49
C GLY A 136 3.10 11.91 14.66
N GLN A 137 3.56 13.00 15.28
CA GLN A 137 3.90 14.23 14.56
C GLN A 137 5.09 14.05 13.61
N LYS A 138 6.11 13.25 14.00
CA LYS A 138 7.21 12.89 13.10
C LYS A 138 6.69 12.16 11.87
N LYS A 139 5.79 11.19 12.04
CA LYS A 139 5.17 10.49 10.91
C LYS A 139 4.39 11.44 10.00
N LYS A 140 3.59 12.35 10.56
CA LYS A 140 2.87 13.38 9.79
C LYS A 140 3.85 14.26 8.99
N ALA A 141 4.89 14.81 9.63
CA ALA A 141 5.89 15.64 8.95
C ALA A 141 6.61 14.89 7.83
N PHE A 142 6.96 13.61 8.06
CA PHE A 142 7.64 12.79 7.05
C PHE A 142 6.72 12.47 5.88
N MET A 143 5.45 12.19 6.15
CA MET A 143 4.43 11.99 5.11
C MET A 143 4.22 13.26 4.27
N CYS A 144 4.16 14.45 4.91
CA CYS A 144 4.08 15.72 4.18
C CYS A 144 5.26 15.92 3.24
N PHE A 145 6.48 15.66 3.72
CA PHE A 145 7.67 15.70 2.88
C PHE A 145 7.60 14.68 1.74
N ALA A 146 7.23 13.44 2.05
CA ALA A 146 7.11 12.35 1.07
C ALA A 146 6.11 12.69 -0.05
N LEU A 147 4.93 13.21 0.29
CA LEU A 147 3.94 13.65 -0.70
C LEU A 147 4.44 14.83 -1.53
N ALA A 148 5.19 15.76 -0.89
CA ALA A 148 5.78 16.92 -1.53
C ALA A 148 6.92 16.59 -2.51
N THR A 149 7.61 15.43 -2.35
CA THR A 149 8.60 14.97 -3.34
C THR A 149 7.98 14.81 -4.72
N ASN A 150 6.67 14.60 -4.78
CA ASN A 150 5.86 14.42 -5.99
C ASN A 150 6.46 13.38 -6.95
N THR A 151 7.01 12.30 -6.38
CA THR A 151 7.60 11.19 -7.12
C THR A 151 6.52 10.35 -7.80
N PRO A 152 6.79 9.78 -9.00
CA PRO A 152 5.89 8.84 -9.67
C PRO A 152 5.55 7.61 -8.83
N LEU A 153 6.47 7.14 -7.98
CA LEU A 153 6.25 6.03 -7.07
C LEU A 153 6.49 6.47 -5.62
N LEU A 154 5.43 6.48 -4.83
CA LEU A 154 5.49 6.67 -3.39
C LEU A 154 5.12 5.37 -2.68
N ILE A 155 6.00 4.88 -1.83
CA ILE A 155 5.81 3.66 -1.06
C ILE A 155 5.71 4.02 0.43
N MET A 156 4.69 3.48 1.11
CA MET A 156 4.46 3.70 2.54
C MET A 156 4.32 2.36 3.26
N ASP A 157 5.21 2.09 4.21
CA ASP A 157 5.17 0.87 5.01
C ASP A 157 4.47 1.15 6.34
N GLU A 158 3.30 0.53 6.55
CA GLU A 158 2.45 0.66 7.75
C GLU A 158 2.26 2.13 8.21
N PRO A 159 1.84 3.06 7.33
CA PRO A 159 1.86 4.49 7.61
C PRO A 159 0.89 4.91 8.73
N THR A 160 -0.15 4.11 9.00
CA THR A 160 -1.18 4.41 10.02
C THR A 160 -0.79 3.99 11.44
N ASN A 161 0.29 3.19 11.58
CA ASN A 161 0.74 2.73 12.88
C ASN A 161 1.11 3.91 13.79
N GLY A 162 0.45 3.98 14.96
CA GLY A 162 0.65 5.04 15.93
C GLY A 162 -0.15 6.33 15.66
N PHE A 163 -1.05 6.34 14.66
CA PHE A 163 -2.00 7.42 14.45
C PHE A 163 -3.29 7.20 15.26
N ASP A 164 -3.79 8.27 15.83
CA ASP A 164 -5.16 8.33 16.38
C ASP A 164 -6.21 8.43 15.25
N ILE A 165 -7.48 8.30 15.59
CA ILE A 165 -8.59 8.31 14.62
C ILE A 165 -8.61 9.60 13.78
N PRO A 166 -8.49 10.82 14.36
CA PRO A 166 -8.40 12.04 13.58
C PRO A 166 -7.22 12.05 12.60
N SER A 167 -6.04 11.64 13.04
CA SER A 167 -4.83 11.59 12.19
C SER A 167 -4.96 10.62 11.02
N LYS A 168 -5.63 9.47 11.22
CA LYS A 168 -5.95 8.54 10.12
C LYS A 168 -6.86 9.19 9.07
N SER A 169 -7.85 9.98 9.51
CA SER A 169 -8.73 10.73 8.61
C SER A 169 -7.98 11.82 7.83
N GLN A 170 -7.13 12.59 8.53
CA GLN A 170 -6.25 13.59 7.90
C GLN A 170 -5.33 12.95 6.87
N MET A 171 -4.71 11.81 7.20
CA MET A 171 -3.86 11.05 6.26
C MET A 171 -4.62 10.67 4.97
N ARG A 172 -5.83 10.13 5.09
CA ARG A 172 -6.63 9.80 3.90
C ARG A 172 -6.88 11.03 3.04
N LYS A 173 -7.22 12.17 3.65
CA LYS A 173 -7.44 13.44 2.94
C LYS A 173 -6.21 13.90 2.18
N VAL A 174 -5.03 13.93 2.83
CA VAL A 174 -3.78 14.40 2.19
C VAL A 174 -3.33 13.47 1.08
N ILE A 175 -3.48 12.16 1.23
CA ILE A 175 -3.18 11.19 0.17
C ILE A 175 -4.11 11.41 -1.03
N ALA A 176 -5.43 11.40 -0.82
CA ALA A 176 -6.42 11.59 -1.89
C ALA A 176 -6.20 12.91 -2.65
N SER A 177 -5.94 14.02 -1.93
CA SER A 177 -5.71 15.33 -2.54
C SER A 177 -4.36 15.46 -3.27
N SER A 178 -3.46 14.48 -3.09
CA SER A 178 -2.12 14.47 -3.70
C SER A 178 -2.02 13.52 -4.90
N MET A 179 -3.09 12.78 -5.20
CA MET A 179 -3.12 11.86 -6.35
C MET A 179 -3.20 12.61 -7.68
N THR A 180 -2.52 12.04 -8.67
CA THR A 180 -2.55 12.43 -10.08
C THR A 180 -2.45 11.18 -10.95
N ASP A 181 -2.77 11.27 -12.22
CA ASP A 181 -2.67 10.15 -13.17
C ASP A 181 -1.25 9.57 -13.30
N GLU A 182 -0.22 10.36 -12.95
CA GLU A 182 1.18 9.95 -13.02
C GLU A 182 1.70 9.38 -11.68
N LYS A 183 1.01 9.65 -10.56
CA LYS A 183 1.45 9.23 -9.24
C LYS A 183 0.85 7.89 -8.86
N THR A 184 1.71 6.95 -8.46
CA THR A 184 1.32 5.65 -7.91
C THR A 184 1.74 5.60 -6.45
N ILE A 185 0.81 5.21 -5.58
CA ILE A 185 1.07 5.05 -4.15
C ILE A 185 0.89 3.57 -3.79
N VAL A 186 1.84 3.00 -3.06
CA VAL A 186 1.75 1.66 -2.49
C VAL A 186 1.72 1.76 -0.98
N ILE A 187 0.66 1.28 -0.36
CA ILE A 187 0.48 1.29 1.09
C ILE A 187 0.49 -0.15 1.59
N SER A 188 1.51 -0.55 2.35
CA SER A 188 1.45 -1.82 3.07
C SER A 188 0.68 -1.62 4.36
N THR A 189 -0.19 -2.54 4.70
CA THR A 189 -0.87 -2.53 5.99
C THR A 189 -1.42 -3.90 6.35
N HIS A 190 -1.54 -4.14 7.65
CA HIS A 190 -2.34 -5.21 8.25
C HIS A 190 -3.65 -4.67 8.85
N GLN A 191 -3.82 -3.33 8.91
CA GLN A 191 -5.02 -2.62 9.39
C GLN A 191 -5.81 -2.07 8.18
N VAL A 192 -6.50 -2.94 7.49
CA VAL A 192 -7.15 -2.67 6.20
C VAL A 192 -8.14 -1.51 6.27
N ARG A 193 -8.95 -1.45 7.34
CA ARG A 193 -10.00 -0.43 7.55
C ARG A 193 -9.47 1.01 7.53
N ASP A 194 -8.19 1.20 7.84
CA ASP A 194 -7.60 2.54 7.88
C ASP A 194 -7.42 3.15 6.49
N VAL A 195 -7.31 2.32 5.45
CA VAL A 195 -6.94 2.75 4.10
C VAL A 195 -7.90 2.29 3.00
N GLU A 196 -8.86 1.40 3.29
CA GLU A 196 -9.73 0.77 2.26
C GLU A 196 -10.41 1.79 1.33
N ASN A 197 -10.85 2.93 1.86
CA ASN A 197 -11.50 3.99 1.08
C ASN A 197 -10.53 4.78 0.17
N LEU A 198 -9.24 4.50 0.21
CA LEU A 198 -8.22 5.12 -0.64
C LEU A 198 -7.80 4.23 -1.81
N LEU A 199 -8.07 2.93 -1.70
CA LEU A 199 -7.46 1.96 -2.58
C LEU A 199 -8.21 1.83 -3.90
N ASP A 200 -7.47 1.88 -5.00
CA ASP A 200 -7.95 1.53 -6.34
C ASP A 200 -7.70 0.05 -6.64
N HIS A 201 -6.69 -0.54 -6.00
CA HIS A 201 -6.22 -1.89 -6.28
C HIS A 201 -5.73 -2.60 -5.03
N VAL A 202 -5.96 -3.89 -4.93
CA VAL A 202 -5.56 -4.74 -3.80
C VAL A 202 -4.61 -5.82 -4.25
N LEU A 203 -3.49 -5.91 -3.54
CA LEU A 203 -2.53 -6.99 -3.61
C LEU A 203 -2.53 -7.72 -2.26
N MET A 204 -2.85 -9.00 -2.25
CA MET A 204 -2.80 -9.82 -1.03
C MET A 204 -1.67 -10.83 -1.13
N ILE A 205 -0.79 -10.83 -0.13
CA ILE A 205 0.32 -11.78 -0.05
C ILE A 205 0.22 -12.64 1.21
N ASP A 206 0.42 -13.93 1.04
CA ASP A 206 0.58 -14.88 2.13
C ASP A 206 1.49 -16.04 1.68
N ASN A 207 2.23 -16.63 2.63
CA ASN A 207 3.12 -17.77 2.37
C ASN A 207 3.98 -17.59 1.10
N ASN A 208 4.61 -16.42 0.94
CA ASN A 208 5.53 -16.09 -0.17
C ASN A 208 4.87 -16.01 -1.55
N ARG A 209 3.54 -15.98 -1.63
CA ARG A 209 2.77 -15.98 -2.88
C ARG A 209 1.82 -14.79 -2.96
N LEU A 210 1.61 -14.33 -4.18
CA LEU A 210 0.55 -13.39 -4.49
C LEU A 210 -0.78 -14.17 -4.52
N MET A 211 -1.62 -13.92 -3.52
CA MET A 211 -2.92 -14.57 -3.40
C MET A 211 -3.97 -13.90 -4.25
N LEU A 212 -3.98 -12.56 -4.25
CA LEU A 212 -4.91 -11.73 -5.00
C LEU A 212 -4.19 -10.54 -5.62
N ASP A 213 -4.56 -10.20 -6.84
CA ASP A 213 -4.17 -9.01 -7.60
C ASP A 213 -5.44 -8.54 -8.33
N ALA A 214 -6.16 -7.58 -7.75
CA ALA A 214 -7.46 -7.17 -8.28
C ALA A 214 -7.74 -5.68 -8.08
N ALA A 215 -8.33 -5.04 -9.09
CA ALA A 215 -8.87 -3.70 -8.96
C ALA A 215 -10.16 -3.70 -8.13
N PHE A 216 -10.40 -2.63 -7.38
CA PHE A 216 -11.65 -2.46 -6.61
C PHE A 216 -12.89 -2.52 -7.51
N SER A 217 -12.82 -1.95 -8.71
CA SER A 217 -13.91 -2.04 -9.69
C SER A 217 -14.25 -3.49 -10.04
N THR A 218 -13.23 -4.34 -10.26
CA THR A 218 -13.43 -5.77 -10.52
C THR A 218 -14.04 -6.49 -9.32
N LEU A 219 -13.58 -6.17 -8.09
CA LEU A 219 -14.15 -6.75 -6.89
C LEU A 219 -15.63 -6.39 -6.73
N ALA A 220 -15.98 -5.11 -6.92
CA ALA A 220 -17.37 -4.63 -6.83
C ALA A 220 -18.27 -5.23 -7.93
N GLU A 221 -17.73 -5.38 -9.15
CA GLU A 221 -18.47 -5.99 -10.26
C GLU A 221 -18.76 -7.49 -10.05
N ARG A 222 -17.80 -8.22 -9.50
CA ARG A 222 -17.84 -9.69 -9.44
C ARG A 222 -18.30 -10.27 -8.12
N LEU A 223 -18.13 -9.52 -7.02
CA LEU A 223 -18.44 -10.00 -5.67
C LEU A 223 -19.50 -9.12 -5.02
N TYR A 224 -20.37 -9.77 -4.26
CA TYR A 224 -21.41 -9.13 -3.44
C TYR A 224 -21.17 -9.44 -1.98
N PHE A 225 -21.02 -8.40 -1.16
CA PHE A 225 -20.74 -8.49 0.28
C PHE A 225 -22.00 -8.14 1.06
N THR A 226 -22.38 -8.98 2.02
CA THR A 226 -23.59 -8.74 2.81
C THR A 226 -23.48 -9.32 4.22
N GLU A 227 -24.35 -8.82 5.11
CA GLU A 227 -24.59 -9.39 6.42
C GLU A 227 -25.92 -10.14 6.40
N LEU A 228 -25.93 -11.37 6.91
CA LEU A 228 -27.09 -12.25 6.99
C LEU A 228 -27.47 -12.51 8.43
N PRO A 229 -28.79 -12.66 8.77
CA PRO A 229 -29.22 -13.19 10.04
C PRO A 229 -28.67 -14.60 10.32
N LEU A 230 -28.52 -14.96 11.60
CA LEU A 230 -27.98 -16.27 12.01
C LEU A 230 -28.72 -17.47 11.42
N ASN A 231 -30.04 -17.35 11.28
CA ASN A 231 -30.93 -18.40 10.79
C ASN A 231 -31.07 -18.42 9.26
N GLU A 232 -30.50 -17.46 8.54
CA GLU A 232 -30.56 -17.44 7.09
C GLU A 232 -29.54 -18.41 6.49
N GLN A 233 -30.00 -19.19 5.48
CA GLN A 233 -29.14 -20.11 4.75
C GLN A 233 -28.28 -19.34 3.72
N ALA A 234 -27.04 -19.76 3.54
CA ALA A 234 -26.08 -19.13 2.65
C ALA A 234 -25.45 -20.16 1.69
N ASP A 235 -26.30 -21.05 1.14
CA ASP A 235 -25.86 -22.23 0.38
C ASP A 235 -25.03 -21.89 -0.88
N ASP A 236 -25.33 -20.74 -1.52
CA ASP A 236 -24.61 -20.23 -2.71
C ASP A 236 -23.44 -19.30 -2.37
N ALA A 237 -23.12 -19.09 -1.10
CA ALA A 237 -22.03 -18.21 -0.71
C ALA A 237 -20.66 -18.78 -1.09
N LEU A 238 -19.78 -17.91 -1.57
CA LEU A 238 -18.39 -18.24 -1.79
C LEU A 238 -17.63 -18.39 -0.48
N PHE A 239 -18.03 -17.59 0.53
CA PHE A 239 -17.44 -17.62 1.87
C PHE A 239 -18.42 -17.04 2.88
N VAL A 240 -18.42 -17.60 4.08
CA VAL A 240 -19.24 -17.15 5.22
C VAL A 240 -18.41 -17.21 6.48
N GLN A 241 -18.49 -16.16 7.30
CA GLN A 241 -17.91 -16.16 8.64
C GLN A 241 -18.91 -15.58 9.67
N PRO A 242 -18.86 -16.02 10.94
CA PRO A 242 -19.66 -15.42 12.00
C PRO A 242 -19.35 -13.93 12.18
N SER A 243 -20.38 -13.12 12.42
CA SER A 243 -20.26 -11.70 12.80
C SER A 243 -21.01 -11.42 14.09
N LEU A 244 -20.87 -10.22 14.66
CA LEU A 244 -21.53 -9.84 15.91
C LEU A 244 -23.07 -9.87 15.81
N GLN A 245 -23.62 -9.63 14.63
CA GLN A 245 -25.07 -9.52 14.40
C GLN A 245 -25.62 -10.65 13.53
N GLY A 246 -24.79 -11.63 13.16
CA GLY A 246 -25.21 -12.73 12.27
C GLY A 246 -24.04 -13.40 11.58
N LYS A 247 -24.01 -13.33 10.26
CA LYS A 247 -22.97 -13.89 9.39
C LYS A 247 -22.59 -12.87 8.34
N SER A 248 -21.29 -12.60 8.17
CA SER A 248 -20.81 -11.88 6.99
C SER A 248 -20.57 -12.87 5.86
N ALA A 249 -21.06 -12.57 4.66
CA ALA A 249 -20.99 -13.46 3.51
C ALA A 249 -20.49 -12.76 2.25
N ILE A 250 -19.84 -13.54 1.38
CA ILE A 250 -19.45 -13.14 0.03
C ILE A 250 -20.15 -14.04 -0.97
N PHE A 251 -20.86 -13.45 -1.93
CA PHE A 251 -21.49 -14.13 -3.04
C PHE A 251 -20.89 -13.69 -4.39
N ARG A 252 -21.18 -14.43 -5.45
CA ARG A 252 -21.00 -13.91 -6.81
C ARG A 252 -22.02 -12.81 -7.07
N ASN A 253 -21.58 -11.67 -7.57
CA ASN A 253 -22.49 -10.59 -7.97
C ASN A 253 -23.12 -10.90 -9.35
N ARG A 254 -24.24 -11.62 -9.34
CA ARG A 254 -24.95 -12.00 -10.58
C ARG A 254 -25.94 -10.94 -11.05
N ALA A 255 -26.45 -10.15 -10.14
CA ALA A 255 -27.49 -9.17 -10.39
C ALA A 255 -26.94 -7.75 -10.63
N GLY A 256 -25.64 -7.54 -10.50
CA GLY A 256 -25.03 -6.21 -10.58
C GLY A 256 -25.42 -5.30 -9.40
N GLU A 257 -25.66 -5.89 -8.25
CA GLU A 257 -26.01 -5.17 -7.02
C GLU A 257 -24.80 -4.44 -6.45
N GLU A 258 -25.05 -3.24 -5.92
CA GLU A 258 -24.01 -2.49 -5.22
C GLU A 258 -23.84 -3.03 -3.78
N SER A 259 -22.61 -3.27 -3.39
CA SER A 259 -22.26 -3.61 -2.01
C SER A 259 -20.95 -2.94 -1.62
N THR A 260 -20.80 -2.65 -0.32
CA THR A 260 -19.54 -2.15 0.21
C THR A 260 -18.55 -3.29 0.34
N ILE A 261 -17.40 -3.19 -0.33
CA ILE A 261 -16.34 -4.20 -0.26
C ILE A 261 -15.83 -4.25 1.18
N ASN A 262 -15.85 -5.43 1.79
CA ASN A 262 -15.23 -5.70 3.08
C ASN A 262 -13.91 -6.44 2.84
N LEU A 263 -12.80 -5.69 2.85
CA LEU A 263 -11.48 -6.26 2.57
C LEU A 263 -11.00 -7.23 3.65
N GLU A 264 -11.43 -7.08 4.90
CA GLU A 264 -11.10 -8.02 5.98
C GLU A 264 -11.79 -9.37 5.72
N LEU A 265 -13.08 -9.35 5.34
CA LEU A 265 -13.83 -10.53 4.95
C LEU A 265 -13.20 -11.18 3.70
N LEU A 266 -12.84 -10.39 2.71
CA LEU A 266 -12.18 -10.88 1.48
C LEU A 266 -10.82 -11.51 1.80
N PHE A 267 -10.04 -10.91 2.70
CA PHE A 267 -8.75 -11.48 3.11
C PHE A 267 -8.93 -12.85 3.78
N ASN A 268 -9.91 -12.98 4.69
CA ASN A 268 -10.24 -14.26 5.33
C ASN A 268 -10.73 -15.28 4.32
N ALA A 269 -11.58 -14.87 3.37
CA ALA A 269 -12.06 -15.72 2.27
C ALA A 269 -10.91 -16.22 1.40
N MET A 270 -9.96 -15.35 1.08
CA MET A 270 -8.77 -15.72 0.30
C MET A 270 -7.87 -16.74 1.02
N LEU A 271 -7.79 -16.66 2.35
CA LEU A 271 -7.03 -17.64 3.15
C LEU A 271 -7.72 -19.00 3.22
N ALA A 272 -9.05 -19.04 3.28
CA ALA A 272 -9.84 -20.26 3.46
C ALA A 272 -10.25 -20.90 2.12
N GLU A 273 -10.72 -20.11 1.16
CA GLU A 273 -11.39 -20.52 -0.07
C GLU A 273 -10.85 -19.77 -1.31
N GLY A 274 -9.54 -19.49 -1.34
CA GLY A 274 -8.90 -18.63 -2.33
C GLY A 274 -9.19 -19.00 -3.79
N ASP A 275 -9.28 -20.30 -4.09
CA ASP A 275 -9.56 -20.77 -5.46
C ASP A 275 -10.99 -20.45 -5.90
N LYS A 276 -11.99 -20.56 -5.00
CA LYS A 276 -13.38 -20.16 -5.28
C LYS A 276 -13.51 -18.67 -5.56
N ILE A 277 -12.80 -17.83 -4.76
CA ILE A 277 -12.80 -16.40 -4.95
C ILE A 277 -12.15 -16.03 -6.29
N LYS A 278 -10.97 -16.62 -6.60
CA LYS A 278 -10.27 -16.39 -7.89
C LYS A 278 -11.12 -16.81 -9.09
N GLU A 279 -11.87 -17.89 -8.97
CA GLU A 279 -12.79 -18.34 -10.02
C GLU A 279 -13.97 -17.37 -10.20
N ALA A 280 -14.45 -16.79 -9.12
CA ALA A 280 -15.53 -15.80 -9.18
C ALA A 280 -15.09 -14.46 -9.82
N LEU A 281 -13.79 -14.14 -9.74
CA LEU A 281 -13.21 -12.93 -10.30
C LEU A 281 -12.84 -13.04 -11.80
N LYS A 282 -12.87 -14.23 -12.38
CA LYS A 282 -12.70 -14.45 -13.84
C LYS A 282 -13.98 -14.10 -14.60
#